data_64a0dcdf80efe396c67774b0ca4f6000
#
_entry.id   64a0dcdf80efe396c67774b0ca4f6000
#
_cell.length_a   1.000
_cell.length_b   1.000
_cell.length_c   1.000
_cell.angle_alpha   90.00
_cell.angle_beta   90.00
_cell.angle_gamma   90.00
#
_symmetry.space_group_name_H-M   'P 1'
#
loop_
_entity.id
_entity.type
_entity.pdbx_description
1 polymer ?
#
loop_
_entity_poly.entity_id
_entity_poly.type
_entity_poly.pdbx_seq_one_letter_code
_entity_poly.pdbx_strand_id
1 'polypeptide(L)'
;MQARHLGPLAALLVLGGCATSQDLVVLLPDKDGKVGKVLVQNPKGETVLDSAYAAARTSGGGVQRSTASQSEVKDVFGSTLTAMPPRPISFTLYFESGTDEFTEQSRQEVKRVLAEMARRQAPEITVIGHTDQVGPDQTNDALSLQRAERVKSILVGMGIPPERILTAGRGRREPLVRTADGASEPRNRRVEISVR
;
A
#
# COMPACT_ATOMS: atom_id res chain seq x y z
N MET A 1 52.17 -33.00 60.42
CA MET A 1 52.48 -32.03 59.36
C MET A 1 51.46 -32.21 58.27
N GLN A 2 50.44 -31.39 58.18
CA GLN A 2 49.40 -31.45 57.14
C GLN A 2 49.54 -30.20 56.25
N ALA A 3 49.87 -30.45 54.96
CA ALA A 3 49.94 -29.42 53.93
C ALA A 3 48.53 -29.17 53.34
N ARG A 4 47.99 -27.96 53.51
CA ARG A 4 46.72 -27.51 52.89
C ARG A 4 47.07 -26.91 51.54
N HIS A 5 46.58 -27.57 50.46
CA HIS A 5 46.62 -27.02 49.11
C HIS A 5 45.46 -26.03 48.92
N LEU A 6 45.79 -24.74 48.76
CA LEU A 6 44.83 -23.74 48.23
C LEU A 6 44.85 -23.88 46.69
N GLY A 7 43.72 -24.28 46.13
CA GLY A 7 43.50 -24.21 44.70
C GLY A 7 43.11 -22.79 44.26
N PRO A 8 43.51 -22.36 43.05
CA PRO A 8 43.16 -21.03 42.58
C PRO A 8 41.69 -20.97 42.17
N LEU A 9 40.97 -20.01 42.75
CA LEU A 9 39.59 -19.65 42.38
C LEU A 9 39.60 -18.94 41.01
N ALA A 10 39.23 -19.64 39.95
CA ALA A 10 39.09 -19.03 38.63
C ALA A 10 37.79 -18.17 38.60
N ALA A 11 37.97 -16.88 38.63
CA ALA A 11 36.88 -15.90 38.48
C ALA A 11 36.46 -15.90 36.99
N LEU A 12 35.27 -16.47 36.68
CA LEU A 12 34.64 -16.42 35.36
C LEU A 12 34.05 -15.03 35.14
N LEU A 13 34.75 -14.16 34.41
CA LEU A 13 34.24 -12.88 33.94
C LEU A 13 33.21 -13.15 32.83
N VAL A 14 31.93 -13.10 33.17
CA VAL A 14 30.84 -13.06 32.15
C VAL A 14 30.83 -11.65 31.56
N LEU A 15 31.47 -11.46 30.42
CA LEU A 15 31.30 -10.29 29.58
C LEU A 15 29.87 -10.30 28.97
N GLY A 16 28.94 -9.68 29.67
CA GLY A 16 27.63 -9.36 29.13
C GLY A 16 27.80 -8.36 27.99
N GLY A 17 27.90 -8.89 26.74
CA GLY A 17 27.86 -8.08 25.55
C GLY A 17 26.45 -7.48 25.41
N CYS A 18 26.28 -6.18 25.73
CA CYS A 18 25.12 -5.44 25.26
C CYS A 18 25.18 -5.41 23.74
N ALA A 19 24.43 -6.30 23.10
CA ALA A 19 24.17 -6.18 21.67
C ALA A 19 23.37 -4.90 21.46
N THR A 20 24.05 -3.82 21.08
CA THR A 20 23.38 -2.60 20.61
C THR A 20 22.73 -2.97 19.27
N SER A 21 21.40 -3.17 19.28
CA SER A 21 20.65 -3.36 18.06
C SER A 21 20.88 -2.15 17.16
N GLN A 22 21.39 -2.38 15.97
CA GLN A 22 21.47 -1.37 14.92
C GLN A 22 20.32 -1.62 13.97
N ASP A 23 19.40 -0.66 13.89
CA ASP A 23 18.34 -0.74 12.90
C ASP A 23 18.80 -0.10 11.59
N LEU A 24 18.49 -0.76 10.48
CA LEU A 24 18.74 -0.25 9.14
C LEU A 24 17.40 0.11 8.50
N VAL A 25 17.26 1.38 8.14
CA VAL A 25 16.14 1.89 7.35
C VAL A 25 16.64 2.22 5.95
N VAL A 26 16.00 1.72 4.91
CA VAL A 26 16.36 2.02 3.51
C VAL A 26 15.14 2.50 2.75
N LEU A 27 15.25 3.64 2.06
CA LEU A 27 14.21 4.16 1.18
C LEU A 27 14.35 3.54 -0.21
N LEU A 28 13.42 2.66 -0.55
CA LEU A 28 13.39 2.04 -1.87
C LEU A 28 12.54 2.87 -2.84
N PRO A 29 12.95 2.99 -4.12
CA PRO A 29 12.09 3.54 -5.14
C PRO A 29 10.89 2.63 -5.39
N ASP A 30 9.78 3.19 -5.85
CA ASP A 30 8.67 2.40 -6.38
C ASP A 30 9.00 1.81 -7.77
N LYS A 31 8.05 1.09 -8.36
CA LYS A 31 8.24 0.47 -9.68
C LYS A 31 8.44 1.48 -10.81
N ASP A 32 7.91 2.69 -10.63
CA ASP A 32 8.02 3.80 -11.60
C ASP A 32 9.28 4.64 -11.35
N GLY A 33 10.12 4.22 -10.40
CA GLY A 33 11.34 4.93 -10.02
C GLY A 33 11.12 6.16 -9.15
N LYS A 34 9.87 6.43 -8.75
CA LYS A 34 9.55 7.55 -7.85
C LYS A 34 10.03 7.26 -6.45
N VAL A 35 10.49 8.29 -5.78
CA VAL A 35 11.01 8.22 -4.42
C VAL A 35 10.25 9.19 -3.54
N GLY A 36 9.77 8.72 -2.40
CA GLY A 36 9.18 9.55 -1.37
C GLY A 36 10.23 10.23 -0.48
N LYS A 37 9.76 10.72 0.68
CA LYS A 37 10.65 11.22 1.75
C LYS A 37 10.28 10.53 3.06
N VAL A 38 11.29 10.12 3.81
CA VAL A 38 11.13 9.49 5.13
C VAL A 38 12.04 10.22 6.12
N LEU A 39 11.47 10.68 7.23
CA LEU A 39 12.22 11.17 8.36
C LEU A 39 12.52 10.00 9.31
N VAL A 40 13.79 9.76 9.59
CA VAL A 40 14.25 8.78 10.58
C VAL A 40 14.81 9.54 11.77
N GLN A 41 14.26 9.31 12.96
CA GLN A 41 14.66 10.02 14.17
C GLN A 41 14.77 9.09 15.38
N ASN A 42 15.66 9.44 16.29
CA ASN A 42 15.74 8.88 17.64
C ASN A 42 16.04 10.02 18.64
N PRO A 43 16.08 9.78 19.96
CA PRO A 43 16.36 10.84 20.94
C PRO A 43 17.69 11.59 20.77
N LYS A 44 18.62 11.07 19.96
CA LYS A 44 19.96 11.61 19.77
C LYS A 44 20.22 12.20 18.40
N GLY A 45 19.24 12.16 17.48
CA GLY A 45 19.40 12.75 16.16
C GLY A 45 18.33 12.34 15.17
N GLU A 46 18.33 13.01 14.02
CA GLU A 46 17.41 12.75 12.92
C GLU A 46 18.10 12.89 11.56
N THR A 47 17.53 12.25 10.54
CA THR A 47 17.94 12.42 9.14
C THR A 47 16.77 12.22 8.20
N VAL A 48 16.79 12.90 7.05
CA VAL A 48 15.79 12.74 5.99
C VAL A 48 16.38 11.86 4.90
N LEU A 49 15.64 10.81 4.51
CA LEU A 49 15.90 9.99 3.34
C LEU A 49 14.99 10.49 2.22
N ASP A 50 15.54 10.93 1.09
CA ASP A 50 14.85 11.59 -0.01
C ASP A 50 15.33 11.17 -1.41
N SER A 51 16.17 10.16 -1.45
CA SER A 51 16.68 9.58 -2.71
C SER A 51 16.64 8.05 -2.68
N ALA A 52 16.63 7.44 -3.86
CA ALA A 52 16.63 5.99 -4.00
C ALA A 52 17.83 5.38 -3.27
N TYR A 53 17.58 4.34 -2.48
CA TYR A 53 18.57 3.63 -1.65
C TYR A 53 19.24 4.49 -0.56
N ALA A 54 18.76 5.73 -0.32
CA ALA A 54 19.17 6.46 0.88
C ALA A 54 18.85 5.62 2.10
N ALA A 55 19.79 5.54 3.02
CA ALA A 55 19.69 4.69 4.19
C ALA A 55 20.01 5.45 5.48
N ALA A 56 19.45 5.01 6.58
CA ALA A 56 19.79 5.44 7.93
C ALA A 56 20.11 4.24 8.80
N ARG A 57 21.22 4.31 9.54
CA ARG A 57 21.55 3.36 10.59
C ARG A 57 21.33 4.03 11.93
N THR A 58 20.48 3.40 12.77
CA THR A 58 20.25 3.88 14.13
C THR A 58 21.11 3.06 15.09
N SER A 59 21.71 3.73 16.05
CA SER A 59 22.45 3.10 17.12
C SER A 59 22.28 3.89 18.42
N GLY A 60 22.80 3.37 19.53
CA GLY A 60 22.84 4.11 20.78
C GLY A 60 23.57 5.48 20.67
N GLY A 61 24.29 5.75 19.59
CA GLY A 61 25.00 7.00 19.29
C GLY A 61 24.24 8.01 18.42
N GLY A 62 23.03 7.67 17.91
CA GLY A 62 22.23 8.58 17.07
C GLY A 62 21.79 7.95 15.75
N VAL A 63 21.50 8.79 14.76
CA VAL A 63 21.07 8.42 13.41
C VAL A 63 22.15 8.82 12.41
N GLN A 64 22.68 7.86 11.67
CA GLN A 64 23.69 8.11 10.64
C GLN A 64 23.11 7.88 9.25
N ARG A 65 23.16 8.90 8.37
CA ARG A 65 22.78 8.77 6.96
C ARG A 65 23.88 8.05 6.18
N SER A 66 23.45 7.15 5.30
CA SER A 66 24.31 6.43 4.35
C SER A 66 23.54 6.14 3.06
N THR A 67 24.12 5.39 2.15
CA THR A 67 23.44 4.84 0.96
C THR A 67 23.65 3.33 0.99
N ALA A 68 22.57 2.57 0.85
CA ALA A 68 22.63 1.13 0.74
C ALA A 68 22.86 0.71 -0.73
N SER A 69 23.64 -0.34 -0.95
CA SER A 69 23.73 -0.96 -2.27
C SER A 69 22.54 -1.88 -2.53
N GLN A 70 22.24 -2.15 -3.80
CA GLN A 70 21.20 -3.13 -4.16
C GLN A 70 21.52 -4.55 -3.61
N SER A 71 22.79 -4.93 -3.57
CA SER A 71 23.23 -6.19 -2.96
C SER A 71 22.92 -6.21 -1.48
N GLU A 72 23.28 -5.17 -0.73
CA GLU A 72 22.98 -5.06 0.70
C GLU A 72 21.46 -5.14 0.98
N VAL A 73 20.64 -4.45 0.19
CA VAL A 73 19.16 -4.53 0.30
C VAL A 73 18.67 -5.95 0.05
N LYS A 74 19.21 -6.64 -0.95
CA LYS A 74 18.85 -8.02 -1.25
C LYS A 74 19.29 -8.98 -0.14
N ASP A 75 20.48 -8.80 0.41
CA ASP A 75 21.02 -9.67 1.45
C ASP A 75 20.25 -9.52 2.78
N VAL A 76 19.90 -8.26 3.15
CA VAL A 76 19.21 -7.97 4.41
C VAL A 76 17.70 -8.15 4.30
N PHE A 77 17.07 -7.69 3.22
CA PHE A 77 15.61 -7.62 3.08
C PHE A 77 15.04 -8.57 2.02
N GLY A 78 15.88 -9.31 1.28
CA GLY A 78 15.43 -10.08 0.12
C GLY A 78 14.32 -11.08 0.42
N SER A 79 14.39 -11.80 1.53
CA SER A 79 13.33 -12.73 1.97
C SER A 79 12.02 -11.99 2.29
N THR A 80 12.12 -10.88 3.01
CA THR A 80 10.96 -10.03 3.36
C THR A 80 10.32 -9.42 2.13
N LEU A 81 11.13 -8.87 1.20
CA LEU A 81 10.64 -8.27 -0.04
C LEU A 81 9.95 -9.30 -0.94
N THR A 82 10.46 -10.54 -0.96
CA THR A 82 9.84 -11.64 -1.72
C THR A 82 8.53 -12.12 -1.09
N ALA A 83 8.42 -12.05 0.23
CA ALA A 83 7.21 -12.43 0.96
C ALA A 83 6.12 -11.34 0.97
N MET A 84 6.45 -10.13 0.50
CA MET A 84 5.46 -9.04 0.43
C MET A 84 4.33 -9.39 -0.56
N PRO A 85 3.07 -9.16 -0.19
CA PRO A 85 1.96 -9.35 -1.11
C PRO A 85 2.07 -8.41 -2.31
N PRO A 86 1.53 -8.81 -3.48
CA PRO A 86 1.47 -7.93 -4.65
C PRO A 86 0.73 -6.64 -4.31
N ARG A 87 1.23 -5.51 -4.81
CA ARG A 87 0.58 -4.21 -4.61
C ARG A 87 -0.86 -4.22 -5.16
N PRO A 88 -1.77 -3.42 -4.59
CA PRO A 88 -3.08 -3.21 -5.17
C PRO A 88 -2.97 -2.70 -6.60
N ILE A 89 -3.88 -3.17 -7.47
CA ILE A 89 -4.04 -2.69 -8.85
C ILE A 89 -5.44 -2.09 -8.97
N SER A 90 -5.51 -0.90 -9.55
CA SER A 90 -6.79 -0.20 -9.75
C SER A 90 -7.20 -0.21 -11.21
N PHE A 91 -8.50 -0.36 -11.43
CA PHE A 91 -9.18 -0.34 -12.72
C PHE A 91 -10.29 0.70 -12.66
N THR A 92 -10.51 1.42 -13.76
CA THR A 92 -11.56 2.44 -13.85
C THR A 92 -12.62 2.00 -14.84
N LEU A 93 -13.88 2.01 -14.41
CA LEU A 93 -15.04 1.65 -15.21
C LEU A 93 -15.94 2.87 -15.43
N TYR A 94 -16.47 2.94 -16.64
CA TYR A 94 -17.45 3.95 -17.07
C TYR A 94 -18.72 3.25 -17.56
N PHE A 95 -19.85 3.94 -17.41
CA PHE A 95 -21.14 3.53 -17.94
C PHE A 95 -21.48 4.32 -19.20
N GLU A 96 -22.27 3.72 -20.08
CA GLU A 96 -22.90 4.45 -21.18
C GLU A 96 -23.81 5.55 -20.63
N SER A 97 -23.90 6.67 -21.35
CA SER A 97 -24.62 7.84 -20.86
C SER A 97 -26.12 7.52 -20.67
N GLY A 98 -26.62 7.76 -19.45
CA GLY A 98 -28.02 7.53 -19.11
C GLY A 98 -28.43 6.07 -18.93
N THR A 99 -27.46 5.15 -18.84
CA THR A 99 -27.72 3.72 -18.65
C THR A 99 -26.87 3.14 -17.51
N ASP A 100 -27.19 1.90 -17.11
CA ASP A 100 -26.39 1.09 -16.20
C ASP A 100 -25.49 0.07 -16.94
N GLU A 101 -25.33 0.25 -18.26
CA GLU A 101 -24.48 -0.62 -19.06
C GLU A 101 -23.03 -0.10 -19.11
N PHE A 102 -22.08 -1.02 -19.04
CA PHE A 102 -20.68 -0.67 -19.20
C PHE A 102 -20.35 -0.24 -20.63
N THR A 103 -19.49 0.74 -20.78
CA THR A 103 -18.85 1.02 -22.07
C THR A 103 -18.05 -0.21 -22.54
N GLU A 104 -17.78 -0.32 -23.85
CA GLU A 104 -16.96 -1.42 -24.36
C GLU A 104 -15.57 -1.47 -23.70
N GLN A 105 -14.96 -0.33 -23.46
CA GLN A 105 -13.68 -0.25 -22.75
C GLN A 105 -13.82 -0.83 -21.34
N SER A 106 -14.89 -0.50 -20.62
CA SER A 106 -15.11 -0.98 -19.26
C SER A 106 -15.36 -2.49 -19.21
N ARG A 107 -16.01 -3.07 -20.22
CA ARG A 107 -16.14 -4.52 -20.35
C ARG A 107 -14.78 -5.23 -20.47
N GLN A 108 -13.82 -4.63 -21.16
CA GLN A 108 -12.45 -5.16 -21.23
C GLN A 108 -11.73 -5.02 -19.88
N GLU A 109 -11.92 -3.90 -19.18
CA GLU A 109 -11.34 -3.71 -17.83
C GLU A 109 -11.91 -4.74 -16.84
N VAL A 110 -13.20 -5.08 -16.90
CA VAL A 110 -13.77 -6.14 -16.06
C VAL A 110 -13.08 -7.49 -16.31
N LYS A 111 -12.77 -7.83 -17.55
CA LYS A 111 -12.00 -9.06 -17.86
C LYS A 111 -10.61 -9.03 -17.22
N ARG A 112 -9.97 -7.85 -17.20
CA ARG A 112 -8.67 -7.66 -16.53
C ARG A 112 -8.79 -7.79 -15.01
N VAL A 113 -9.86 -7.28 -14.41
CA VAL A 113 -10.16 -7.48 -12.97
C VAL A 113 -10.24 -8.97 -12.65
N LEU A 114 -11.00 -9.75 -13.43
CA LEU A 114 -11.13 -11.20 -13.22
C LEU A 114 -9.80 -11.93 -13.38
N ALA A 115 -9.00 -11.55 -14.38
CA ALA A 115 -7.67 -12.13 -14.58
C ALA A 115 -6.73 -11.80 -13.42
N GLU A 116 -6.78 -10.58 -12.88
CA GLU A 116 -5.97 -10.20 -11.73
C GLU A 116 -6.39 -10.93 -10.45
N MET A 117 -7.70 -11.10 -10.24
CA MET A 117 -8.24 -11.90 -9.14
C MET A 117 -7.72 -13.34 -9.17
N ALA A 118 -7.71 -13.96 -10.35
CA ALA A 118 -7.25 -15.35 -10.52
C ALA A 118 -5.74 -15.53 -10.25
N ARG A 119 -4.95 -14.44 -10.30
CA ARG A 119 -3.50 -14.47 -10.05
C ARG A 119 -3.13 -14.34 -8.58
N ARG A 120 -4.07 -13.97 -7.71
CA ARG A 120 -3.84 -13.73 -6.28
C ARG A 120 -4.36 -14.89 -5.45
N GLN A 121 -3.67 -15.22 -4.35
CA GLN A 121 -4.08 -16.33 -3.48
C GLN A 121 -5.35 -16.02 -2.67
N ALA A 122 -5.47 -14.82 -2.14
CA ALA A 122 -6.62 -14.38 -1.34
C ALA A 122 -7.02 -12.96 -1.73
N PRO A 123 -7.53 -12.76 -2.98
CA PRO A 123 -7.84 -11.44 -3.45
C PRO A 123 -9.04 -10.83 -2.75
N GLU A 124 -8.95 -9.54 -2.47
CA GLU A 124 -10.05 -8.70 -2.01
C GLU A 124 -10.26 -7.56 -3.02
N ILE A 125 -11.51 -7.16 -3.19
CA ILE A 125 -11.90 -6.08 -4.08
C ILE A 125 -12.53 -4.95 -3.29
N THR A 126 -12.10 -3.73 -3.57
CA THR A 126 -12.83 -2.52 -3.15
C THR A 126 -13.39 -1.84 -4.40
N VAL A 127 -14.70 -1.62 -4.42
CA VAL A 127 -15.43 -0.94 -5.49
C VAL A 127 -15.89 0.42 -4.99
N ILE A 128 -15.43 1.49 -5.63
CA ILE A 128 -15.70 2.87 -5.20
C ILE A 128 -16.40 3.63 -6.33
N GLY A 129 -17.63 4.09 -6.07
CA GLY A 129 -18.38 4.91 -7.00
C GLY A 129 -18.11 6.40 -6.83
N HIS A 130 -18.15 7.14 -7.95
CA HIS A 130 -17.96 8.58 -7.99
C HIS A 130 -19.01 9.25 -8.88
N THR A 131 -19.22 10.55 -8.66
CA THR A 131 -20.07 11.40 -9.49
C THR A 131 -19.31 12.64 -9.97
N ASP A 132 -19.90 13.36 -10.90
CA ASP A 132 -19.45 14.72 -11.23
C ASP A 132 -19.99 15.74 -10.20
N GLN A 133 -19.78 17.03 -10.47
CA GLN A 133 -20.16 18.13 -9.56
C GLN A 133 -21.63 18.56 -9.69
N VAL A 134 -22.47 17.86 -10.46
CA VAL A 134 -23.87 18.20 -10.67
C VAL A 134 -24.72 17.70 -9.50
N GLY A 135 -25.53 18.58 -8.91
CA GLY A 135 -26.52 18.25 -7.88
C GLY A 135 -25.99 18.24 -6.44
N PRO A 136 -26.88 17.99 -5.47
CA PRO A 136 -26.57 18.00 -4.04
C PRO A 136 -25.67 16.83 -3.61
N ASP A 137 -24.86 17.03 -2.56
CA ASP A 137 -23.96 16.01 -2.00
C ASP A 137 -24.70 14.73 -1.61
N GLN A 138 -25.83 14.86 -0.91
CA GLN A 138 -26.61 13.69 -0.47
C GLN A 138 -27.05 12.80 -1.64
N THR A 139 -27.51 13.41 -2.74
CA THR A 139 -27.89 12.70 -3.95
C THR A 139 -26.68 12.02 -4.60
N ASN A 140 -25.55 12.73 -4.67
CA ASN A 140 -24.32 12.21 -5.25
C ASN A 140 -23.74 11.05 -4.42
N ASP A 141 -23.83 11.13 -3.09
CA ASP A 141 -23.41 10.05 -2.20
C ASP A 141 -24.24 8.80 -2.43
N ALA A 142 -25.55 8.92 -2.47
CA ALA A 142 -26.45 7.79 -2.74
C ALA A 142 -26.20 7.20 -4.14
N LEU A 143 -26.10 8.03 -5.18
CA LEU A 143 -25.88 7.58 -6.55
C LEU A 143 -24.54 6.90 -6.73
N SER A 144 -23.48 7.42 -6.11
CA SER A 144 -22.15 6.81 -6.18
C SER A 144 -22.11 5.43 -5.51
N LEU A 145 -22.76 5.28 -4.35
CA LEU A 145 -22.89 3.99 -3.68
C LEU A 145 -23.71 3.00 -4.52
N GLN A 146 -24.83 3.44 -5.08
CA GLN A 146 -25.66 2.61 -5.97
C GLN A 146 -24.86 2.08 -7.16
N ARG A 147 -24.02 2.90 -7.79
CA ARG A 147 -23.11 2.48 -8.86
C ARG A 147 -22.12 1.41 -8.41
N ALA A 148 -21.51 1.60 -7.22
CA ALA A 148 -20.60 0.62 -6.66
C ALA A 148 -21.30 -0.72 -6.39
N GLU A 149 -22.51 -0.72 -5.82
CA GLU A 149 -23.32 -1.92 -5.58
C GLU A 149 -23.74 -2.60 -6.88
N ARG A 150 -24.04 -1.84 -7.93
CA ARG A 150 -24.32 -2.39 -9.26
C ARG A 150 -23.13 -3.15 -9.81
N VAL A 151 -21.93 -2.59 -9.73
CA VAL A 151 -20.69 -3.26 -10.14
C VAL A 151 -20.44 -4.51 -9.30
N LYS A 152 -20.63 -4.45 -7.98
CA LYS A 152 -20.56 -5.63 -7.11
C LYS A 152 -21.48 -6.74 -7.58
N SER A 153 -22.74 -6.42 -7.87
CA SER A 153 -23.72 -7.41 -8.35
C SER A 153 -23.27 -8.08 -9.64
N ILE A 154 -22.67 -7.32 -10.58
CA ILE A 154 -22.13 -7.86 -11.82
C ILE A 154 -20.96 -8.81 -11.55
N LEU A 155 -20.02 -8.40 -10.69
CA LEU A 155 -18.85 -9.22 -10.32
C LEU A 155 -19.26 -10.52 -9.60
N VAL A 156 -20.27 -10.44 -8.73
CA VAL A 156 -20.86 -11.64 -8.07
C VAL A 156 -21.49 -12.56 -9.10
N GLY A 157 -22.23 -12.02 -10.08
CA GLY A 157 -22.79 -12.80 -11.19
C GLY A 157 -21.72 -13.47 -12.06
N MET A 158 -20.48 -12.99 -12.03
CA MET A 158 -19.31 -13.59 -12.69
C MET A 158 -18.55 -14.59 -11.80
N GLY A 159 -19.08 -14.91 -10.61
CA GLY A 159 -18.53 -15.93 -9.72
C GLY A 159 -17.60 -15.42 -8.61
N ILE A 160 -17.48 -14.10 -8.41
CA ILE A 160 -16.69 -13.56 -7.29
C ILE A 160 -17.53 -13.63 -6.00
N PRO A 161 -17.01 -14.23 -4.91
CA PRO A 161 -17.74 -14.29 -3.64
C PRO A 161 -18.05 -12.89 -3.09
N PRO A 162 -19.31 -12.60 -2.69
CA PRO A 162 -19.73 -11.27 -2.26
C PRO A 162 -18.99 -10.75 -1.01
N GLU A 163 -18.51 -11.66 -0.16
CA GLU A 163 -17.73 -11.33 1.04
C GLU A 163 -16.32 -10.79 0.73
N ARG A 164 -15.84 -11.00 -0.50
CA ARG A 164 -14.56 -10.46 -1.00
C ARG A 164 -14.69 -9.09 -1.64
N ILE A 165 -15.92 -8.54 -1.71
CA ILE A 165 -16.18 -7.27 -2.37
C ILE A 165 -16.71 -6.25 -1.37
N LEU A 166 -15.92 -5.24 -1.08
CA LEU A 166 -16.33 -4.05 -0.33
C LEU A 166 -16.80 -2.97 -1.30
N THR A 167 -17.82 -2.22 -0.93
CA THR A 167 -18.36 -1.12 -1.72
C THR A 167 -18.33 0.18 -0.95
N ALA A 168 -18.11 1.28 -1.64
CA ALA A 168 -18.18 2.63 -1.09
C ALA A 168 -18.67 3.63 -2.13
N GLY A 169 -19.40 4.66 -1.66
CA GLY A 169 -19.73 5.85 -2.44
C GLY A 169 -18.89 7.03 -1.96
N ARG A 170 -18.28 7.77 -2.88
CA ARG A 170 -17.52 9.00 -2.61
C ARG A 170 -18.23 10.26 -3.11
N GLY A 171 -19.36 10.09 -3.84
CA GLY A 171 -20.04 11.21 -4.43
C GLY A 171 -19.09 12.02 -5.30
N ARG A 172 -19.13 13.36 -5.15
CA ARG A 172 -18.30 14.31 -5.88
C ARG A 172 -17.00 14.72 -5.17
N ARG A 173 -16.67 14.11 -4.02
CA ARG A 173 -15.53 14.52 -3.16
C ARG A 173 -14.16 14.23 -3.76
N GLU A 174 -14.05 13.23 -4.61
CA GLU A 174 -12.78 12.79 -5.18
C GLU A 174 -12.83 12.86 -6.73
N PRO A 175 -12.84 14.06 -7.34
CA PRO A 175 -12.92 14.21 -8.77
C PRO A 175 -11.61 13.78 -9.44
N LEU A 176 -11.69 12.99 -10.51
CA LEU A 176 -10.55 12.69 -11.38
C LEU A 176 -10.10 13.94 -12.14
N VAL A 177 -11.09 14.74 -12.56
CA VAL A 177 -10.88 16.03 -13.22
C VAL A 177 -11.54 17.11 -12.35
N ARG A 178 -10.74 18.04 -11.88
CA ARG A 178 -11.24 19.18 -11.12
C ARG A 178 -12.09 20.08 -12.02
N THR A 179 -13.31 20.34 -11.59
CA THR A 179 -14.27 21.22 -12.28
C THR A 179 -14.93 22.16 -11.27
N ALA A 180 -15.57 23.21 -11.76
CA ALA A 180 -16.39 24.08 -10.92
C ALA A 180 -17.60 23.33 -10.36
N ASP A 181 -18.17 23.82 -9.26
CA ASP A 181 -19.42 23.32 -8.70
C ASP A 181 -20.54 23.38 -9.75
N GLY A 182 -21.36 22.34 -9.80
CA GLY A 182 -22.44 22.20 -10.76
C GLY A 182 -22.02 21.82 -12.18
N ALA A 183 -20.72 21.70 -12.47
CA ALA A 183 -20.26 21.33 -13.79
C ALA A 183 -20.35 19.81 -14.04
N SER A 184 -20.86 19.45 -15.22
CA SER A 184 -20.89 18.05 -15.68
C SER A 184 -19.53 17.66 -16.26
N GLU A 185 -18.99 16.55 -15.78
CA GLU A 185 -17.75 15.96 -16.29
C GLU A 185 -17.88 14.44 -16.37
N PRO A 186 -18.01 13.87 -17.58
CA PRO A 186 -18.20 12.44 -17.77
C PRO A 186 -17.10 11.58 -17.12
N ARG A 187 -15.85 12.03 -17.12
CA ARG A 187 -14.73 11.30 -16.52
C ARG A 187 -14.82 11.18 -15.00
N ASN A 188 -15.58 12.07 -14.36
CA ASN A 188 -15.83 11.98 -12.91
C ASN A 188 -16.94 10.96 -12.60
N ARG A 189 -17.83 10.65 -13.55
CA ARG A 189 -18.89 9.62 -13.40
C ARG A 189 -18.33 8.24 -13.67
N ARG A 190 -17.60 7.70 -12.70
CA ARG A 190 -16.85 6.46 -12.82
C ARG A 190 -17.03 5.55 -11.61
N VAL A 191 -16.61 4.31 -11.76
CA VAL A 191 -16.39 3.38 -10.65
C VAL A 191 -14.93 2.92 -10.70
N GLU A 192 -14.26 2.99 -9.58
CA GLU A 192 -12.91 2.44 -9.42
C GLU A 192 -12.97 1.09 -8.72
N ILE A 193 -12.21 0.13 -9.23
CA ILE A 193 -12.04 -1.20 -8.63
C ILE A 193 -10.59 -1.33 -8.24
N SER A 194 -10.33 -1.57 -6.95
CA SER A 194 -8.99 -1.90 -6.45
C SER A 194 -8.95 -3.37 -6.06
N VAL A 195 -8.03 -4.14 -6.65
CA VAL A 195 -7.76 -5.55 -6.32
C VAL A 195 -6.48 -5.61 -5.50
N ARG A 196 -6.57 -6.14 -4.30
CA ARG A 196 -5.45 -6.29 -3.37
C ARG A 196 -5.31 -7.72 -2.85
#